data_973473882162e3ff9eb003382c5bab43
#
_entry.id   973473882162e3ff9eb003382c5bab43
#
_cell.length_a   1.000
_cell.length_b   1.000
_cell.length_c   1.000
_cell.angle_alpha   90.00
_cell.angle_beta   90.00
_cell.angle_gamma   90.00
#
_symmetry.space_group_name_H-M   'P 1'
#
loop_
_entity.id
_entity.type
_entity.pdbx_description
1 polymer ?
#
loop_
_entity_poly.entity_id
_entity_poly.type
_entity_poly.pdbx_seq_one_letter_code
_entity_poly.pdbx_strand_id
1 'polypeptide(L)'
;MFETQHLQNTTLLCHPAYKDELTQQWFDANYWQQQDKIVGAKKGRATAWFFKHQQLTGVLRHYWRGGLIGKLLSDQYLYFGLKQTRVYKEFTLMIRLIELGLNVPTPIAAKVTTRGLIYRGDIITEAVTGAKSVLDILITRPLSQSELKAIAVTLSEFHNHGVYHADLNINNILFDDTGKVFIIDFDRGEIKQPHASWQTENIKRLA
;
A
#
# COMPACT_ATOMS: atom_id res chain seq x y z
N MET A 1 -0.29 2.57 -17.17
CA MET A 1 0.45 3.87 -17.25
C MET A 1 -0.19 4.82 -16.26
N PHE A 2 0.52 5.75 -15.62
CA PHE A 2 -0.02 6.75 -14.69
C PHE A 2 0.38 8.16 -15.16
N GLU A 3 -0.31 9.18 -14.67
CA GLU A 3 -0.02 10.57 -14.97
C GLU A 3 0.67 11.24 -13.79
N THR A 4 1.47 12.28 -14.09
CA THR A 4 2.19 13.06 -13.07
C THR A 4 1.82 14.52 -13.21
N GLN A 5 1.37 15.14 -12.11
CA GLN A 5 1.06 16.57 -12.03
C GLN A 5 2.03 17.24 -11.07
N HIS A 6 2.65 18.32 -11.50
CA HIS A 6 3.58 19.12 -10.69
C HIS A 6 2.92 20.42 -10.25
N LEU A 7 2.83 20.64 -8.94
CA LEU A 7 2.18 21.79 -8.29
C LEU A 7 3.16 22.41 -7.28
N GLN A 8 3.91 23.44 -7.69
CA GLN A 8 4.91 24.10 -6.83
C GLN A 8 5.84 23.07 -6.13
N ASN A 9 5.64 22.86 -4.82
CA ASN A 9 6.41 21.93 -4.00
C ASN A 9 5.76 20.53 -3.85
N THR A 10 4.70 20.26 -4.59
CA THR A 10 3.96 18.99 -4.53
C THR A 10 3.93 18.32 -5.89
N THR A 11 4.17 17.03 -5.91
CA THR A 11 3.97 16.18 -7.09
C THR A 11 2.89 15.14 -6.78
N LEU A 12 1.90 15.05 -7.66
CA LEU A 12 0.86 14.02 -7.62
C LEU A 12 1.12 12.99 -8.71
N LEU A 13 1.03 11.72 -8.34
CA LEU A 13 0.94 10.60 -9.27
C LEU A 13 -0.52 10.16 -9.29
N CYS A 14 -1.09 9.88 -10.44
CA CYS A 14 -2.52 9.62 -10.58
C CYS A 14 -2.79 8.46 -11.53
N HIS A 15 -3.70 7.57 -11.14
CA HIS A 15 -4.30 6.63 -12.05
C HIS A 15 -5.14 7.40 -13.10
N PRO A 16 -5.05 7.09 -14.40
CA PRO A 16 -5.68 7.89 -15.47
C PRO A 16 -7.18 8.10 -15.28
N ALA A 17 -7.89 7.14 -14.70
CA ALA A 17 -9.33 7.24 -14.46
C ALA A 17 -9.74 8.38 -13.51
N TYR A 18 -8.80 8.91 -12.71
CA TYR A 18 -9.09 9.94 -11.70
C TYR A 18 -8.35 11.25 -11.95
N LYS A 19 -7.71 11.41 -13.11
CA LYS A 19 -6.84 12.56 -13.42
C LYS A 19 -7.55 13.91 -13.35
N ASP A 20 -8.81 13.95 -13.77
CA ASP A 20 -9.61 15.18 -13.84
C ASP A 20 -10.30 15.53 -12.50
N GLU A 21 -10.35 14.57 -11.57
CA GLU A 21 -11.01 14.74 -10.27
C GLU A 21 -10.02 14.85 -9.10
N LEU A 22 -8.81 14.31 -9.27
CA LEU A 22 -7.81 14.26 -8.21
C LEU A 22 -7.35 15.67 -7.83
N THR A 23 -7.46 15.99 -6.55
CA THR A 23 -6.92 17.21 -5.96
C THR A 23 -6.02 16.89 -4.77
N GLN A 24 -5.23 17.88 -4.31
CA GLN A 24 -4.42 17.72 -3.09
C GLN A 24 -5.26 17.40 -1.85
N GLN A 25 -6.53 17.82 -1.81
CA GLN A 25 -7.45 17.59 -0.70
C GLN A 25 -7.79 16.11 -0.51
N TRP A 26 -7.68 15.27 -1.54
CA TRP A 26 -7.89 13.82 -1.43
C TRP A 26 -6.94 13.16 -0.41
N PHE A 27 -5.79 13.79 -0.16
CA PHE A 27 -4.78 13.32 0.78
C PHE A 27 -4.93 13.90 2.19
N ASP A 28 -6.06 14.54 2.49
CA ASP A 28 -6.42 15.03 3.82
C ASP A 28 -7.64 14.27 4.35
N ALA A 29 -7.45 13.51 5.43
CA ALA A 29 -8.54 12.79 6.08
C ALA A 29 -9.65 13.73 6.58
N ASN A 30 -9.29 14.96 7.01
CA ASN A 30 -10.30 15.95 7.47
C ASN A 30 -11.20 16.40 6.31
N TYR A 31 -10.68 16.51 5.10
CA TYR A 31 -11.48 16.82 3.91
C TYR A 31 -12.59 15.78 3.69
N TRP A 32 -12.27 14.48 3.81
CA TRP A 32 -13.24 13.41 3.68
C TRP A 32 -14.20 13.34 4.87
N GLN A 33 -13.70 13.64 6.07
CA GLN A 33 -14.50 13.65 7.29
C GLN A 33 -15.55 14.77 7.27
N GLN A 34 -15.19 15.97 6.80
CA GLN A 34 -16.12 17.10 6.65
C GLN A 34 -17.23 16.85 5.64
N GLN A 35 -17.04 15.89 4.73
CA GLN A 35 -18.05 15.48 3.73
C GLN A 35 -18.81 14.21 4.13
N ASP A 36 -18.66 13.72 5.36
CA ASP A 36 -19.23 12.46 5.85
C ASP A 36 -18.89 11.24 4.95
N LYS A 37 -17.72 11.26 4.28
CA LYS A 37 -17.27 10.22 3.36
C LYS A 37 -16.31 9.21 3.98
N ILE A 38 -15.85 9.40 5.22
CA ILE A 38 -15.07 8.40 5.95
C ILE A 38 -15.97 7.23 6.32
N VAL A 39 -15.63 6.03 5.85
CA VAL A 39 -16.37 4.79 6.11
C VAL A 39 -15.66 3.85 7.08
N GLY A 40 -14.43 4.17 7.48
CA GLY A 40 -13.66 3.40 8.46
C GLY A 40 -12.27 3.93 8.67
N ALA A 41 -11.62 3.40 9.70
CA ALA A 41 -10.21 3.66 9.98
C ALA A 41 -9.57 2.42 10.62
N LYS A 42 -8.39 2.03 10.13
CA LYS A 42 -7.58 0.98 10.76
C LYS A 42 -6.38 1.64 11.43
N LYS A 43 -6.34 1.58 12.76
CA LYS A 43 -5.23 2.11 13.56
C LYS A 43 -4.07 1.10 13.56
N GLY A 44 -2.87 1.57 13.22
CA GLY A 44 -1.62 0.85 13.32
C GLY A 44 -0.52 1.82 13.77
N ARG A 45 0.70 1.74 13.20
CA ARG A 45 1.71 2.80 13.37
C ARG A 45 1.25 4.13 12.79
N ALA A 46 0.50 4.05 11.69
CA ALA A 46 -0.25 5.14 11.09
C ALA A 46 -1.72 4.71 10.98
N THR A 47 -2.62 5.69 10.94
CA THR A 47 -4.02 5.41 10.64
C THR A 47 -4.19 5.30 9.13
N ALA A 48 -4.73 4.18 8.66
CA ALA A 48 -5.27 4.06 7.32
C ALA A 48 -6.73 4.51 7.35
N TRP A 49 -7.07 5.50 6.53
CA TRP A 49 -8.42 6.06 6.45
C TRP A 49 -9.14 5.49 5.24
N PHE A 50 -10.32 4.92 5.43
CA PHE A 50 -11.18 4.42 4.37
C PHE A 50 -12.22 5.49 4.04
N PHE A 51 -12.30 5.89 2.77
CA PHE A 51 -13.25 6.90 2.32
C PHE A 51 -13.99 6.46 1.07
N LYS A 52 -15.20 6.99 0.86
CA LYS A 52 -15.99 6.77 -0.37
C LYS A 52 -15.96 8.01 -1.25
N HIS A 53 -15.70 7.78 -2.54
CA HIS A 53 -15.85 8.78 -3.58
C HIS A 53 -16.47 8.11 -4.82
N GLN A 54 -17.71 8.45 -5.12
CA GLN A 54 -18.51 7.78 -6.16
C GLN A 54 -18.51 6.25 -5.95
N GLN A 55 -17.99 5.46 -6.91
CA GLN A 55 -17.86 4.01 -6.82
C GLN A 55 -16.56 3.55 -6.12
N LEU A 56 -15.60 4.47 -5.92
CA LEU A 56 -14.34 4.16 -5.26
C LEU A 56 -14.52 4.07 -3.74
N THR A 57 -14.05 2.99 -3.15
CA THR A 57 -13.66 2.98 -1.73
C THR A 57 -12.14 3.10 -1.67
N GLY A 58 -11.65 4.27 -1.28
CA GLY A 58 -10.21 4.57 -1.20
C GLY A 58 -9.64 4.29 0.18
N VAL A 59 -8.37 3.89 0.24
CA VAL A 59 -7.58 3.75 1.45
C VAL A 59 -6.44 4.76 1.41
N LEU A 60 -6.53 5.81 2.22
CA LEU A 60 -5.49 6.82 2.37
C LEU A 60 -4.51 6.43 3.46
N ARG A 61 -3.21 6.39 3.13
CA ARG A 61 -2.11 6.15 4.07
C ARG A 61 -1.07 7.27 3.99
N HIS A 62 -0.65 7.76 5.15
CA HIS A 62 0.50 8.66 5.30
C HIS A 62 1.75 7.86 5.65
N TYR A 63 2.91 8.24 5.11
CA TYR A 63 4.17 7.56 5.40
C TYR A 63 4.81 8.07 6.68
N TRP A 64 4.89 7.21 7.68
CA TRP A 64 5.54 7.50 8.96
C TRP A 64 6.87 6.77 9.10
N ARG A 65 7.85 7.42 9.72
CA ARG A 65 9.09 6.76 10.12
C ARG A 65 8.86 5.93 11.37
N GLY A 66 9.33 4.69 11.35
CA GLY A 66 9.44 3.86 12.55
C GLY A 66 10.78 4.06 13.27
N GLY A 67 10.89 3.56 14.51
CA GLY A 67 12.13 3.54 15.28
C GLY A 67 12.44 4.84 16.03
N LEU A 68 13.65 4.89 16.66
CA LEU A 68 14.10 6.01 17.51
C LEU A 68 14.19 7.35 16.74
N ILE A 69 14.57 7.33 15.46
CA ILE A 69 14.64 8.52 14.59
C ILE A 69 13.24 9.05 14.32
N GLY A 70 12.21 8.22 14.32
CA GLY A 70 10.80 8.60 14.13
C GLY A 70 10.24 9.49 15.26
N LYS A 71 10.86 9.55 16.41
CA LYS A 71 10.46 10.45 17.50
C LYS A 71 10.74 11.93 17.22
N LEU A 72 11.74 12.23 16.39
CA LEU A 72 12.17 13.60 16.04
C LEU A 72 11.75 14.00 14.63
N LEU A 73 11.69 13.05 13.68
CA LEU A 73 11.39 13.27 12.26
C LEU A 73 10.31 12.28 11.81
N SER A 74 9.13 12.37 12.40
CA SER A 74 8.08 11.34 12.31
C SER A 74 7.62 11.00 10.88
N ASP A 75 7.59 11.98 9.97
CA ASP A 75 7.06 11.86 8.61
C ASP A 75 7.98 12.46 7.53
N GLN A 76 9.22 12.82 7.88
CA GLN A 76 10.14 13.50 6.99
C GLN A 76 11.23 12.56 6.50
N TYR A 77 11.47 12.57 5.19
CA TYR A 77 12.46 11.75 4.49
C TYR A 77 13.39 12.65 3.68
N LEU A 78 14.67 12.26 3.53
CA LEU A 78 15.60 12.97 2.65
C LEU A 78 15.16 12.82 1.19
N TYR A 79 15.18 13.95 0.47
CA TYR A 79 14.77 14.02 -0.93
C TYR A 79 15.96 13.98 -1.87
N PHE A 80 16.09 12.92 -2.64
CA PHE A 80 17.10 12.72 -3.68
C PHE A 80 16.48 12.62 -5.08
N GLY A 81 15.31 13.28 -5.25
CA GLY A 81 14.52 13.23 -6.46
C GLY A 81 13.28 12.33 -6.33
N LEU A 82 12.25 12.63 -7.13
CA LEU A 82 10.93 11.99 -7.06
C LEU A 82 11.01 10.46 -7.10
N LYS A 83 11.76 9.92 -8.08
CA LYS A 83 11.90 8.46 -8.30
C LYS A 83 12.58 7.71 -7.14
N GLN A 84 13.27 8.43 -6.25
CA GLN A 84 13.91 7.85 -5.07
C GLN A 84 13.01 7.88 -3.83
N THR A 85 11.85 8.55 -3.90
CA THR A 85 10.90 8.57 -2.78
C THR A 85 10.25 7.20 -2.60
N ARG A 86 9.99 6.82 -1.34
CA ARG A 86 9.31 5.56 -0.99
C ARG A 86 7.94 5.47 -1.65
N VAL A 87 7.22 6.59 -1.64
CA VAL A 87 5.88 6.72 -2.23
C VAL A 87 5.89 6.41 -3.73
N TYR A 88 6.83 7.01 -4.49
CA TYR A 88 6.96 6.76 -5.93
C TYR A 88 7.29 5.28 -6.20
N LYS A 89 8.24 4.73 -5.44
CA LYS A 89 8.67 3.33 -5.59
C LYS A 89 7.51 2.37 -5.32
N GLU A 90 6.78 2.55 -4.22
CA GLU A 90 5.62 1.70 -3.90
C GLU A 90 4.53 1.83 -4.96
N PHE A 91 4.15 3.07 -5.33
CA PHE A 91 3.11 3.32 -6.33
C PHE A 91 3.42 2.65 -7.68
N THR A 92 4.65 2.82 -8.18
CA THR A 92 5.07 2.23 -9.45
C THR A 92 5.25 0.72 -9.37
N LEU A 93 5.71 0.19 -8.23
CA LEU A 93 5.80 -1.23 -7.99
C LEU A 93 4.40 -1.87 -8.05
N MET A 94 3.40 -1.31 -7.36
CA MET A 94 2.04 -1.86 -7.37
C MET A 94 1.45 -1.89 -8.79
N ILE A 95 1.68 -0.85 -9.62
CA ILE A 95 1.28 -0.86 -11.03
C ILE A 95 1.93 -2.04 -11.74
N ARG A 96 3.24 -2.23 -11.54
CA ARG A 96 3.97 -3.34 -12.17
C ARG A 96 3.47 -4.72 -11.71
N LEU A 97 3.11 -4.87 -10.44
CA LEU A 97 2.55 -6.11 -9.92
C LEU A 97 1.19 -6.43 -10.57
N ILE A 98 0.34 -5.43 -10.78
CA ILE A 98 -0.94 -5.59 -11.51
C ILE A 98 -0.69 -6.02 -12.97
N GLU A 99 0.27 -5.41 -13.66
CA GLU A 99 0.67 -5.81 -15.02
C GLU A 99 1.16 -7.25 -15.11
N LEU A 100 1.73 -7.79 -14.02
CA LEU A 100 2.14 -9.19 -13.89
C LEU A 100 0.98 -10.12 -13.50
N GLY A 101 -0.24 -9.59 -13.33
CA GLY A 101 -1.42 -10.36 -12.93
C GLY A 101 -1.47 -10.70 -11.44
N LEU A 102 -0.61 -10.10 -10.61
CA LEU A 102 -0.56 -10.35 -9.18
C LEU A 102 -1.62 -9.56 -8.41
N ASN A 103 -2.19 -10.18 -7.38
CA ASN A 103 -3.29 -9.61 -6.61
C ASN A 103 -2.78 -8.60 -5.58
N VAL A 104 -2.82 -7.35 -5.95
CA VAL A 104 -2.55 -6.18 -5.09
C VAL A 104 -3.67 -5.16 -5.23
N PRO A 105 -3.92 -4.28 -4.24
CA PRO A 105 -4.86 -3.18 -4.39
C PRO A 105 -4.46 -2.26 -5.56
N THR A 106 -5.45 -1.73 -6.28
CA THR A 106 -5.18 -0.75 -7.35
C THR A 106 -4.62 0.54 -6.75
N PRO A 107 -3.42 1.00 -7.15
CA PRO A 107 -2.91 2.31 -6.74
C PRO A 107 -3.68 3.41 -7.48
N ILE A 108 -4.36 4.27 -6.71
CA ILE A 108 -5.22 5.35 -7.25
C ILE A 108 -4.41 6.63 -7.41
N ALA A 109 -3.74 7.05 -6.34
CA ALA A 109 -2.95 8.27 -6.36
C ALA A 109 -1.83 8.24 -5.31
N ALA A 110 -0.80 9.04 -5.55
CA ALA A 110 0.24 9.29 -4.56
C ALA A 110 0.63 10.77 -4.55
N LYS A 111 1.00 11.27 -3.37
CA LYS A 111 1.43 12.66 -3.18
C LYS A 111 2.83 12.68 -2.56
N VAL A 112 3.71 13.47 -3.15
CA VAL A 112 5.04 13.80 -2.60
C VAL A 112 5.10 15.30 -2.42
N THR A 113 5.23 15.76 -1.19
CA THR A 113 5.41 17.19 -0.86
C THR A 113 6.83 17.43 -0.38
N THR A 114 7.55 18.31 -1.06
CA THR A 114 8.95 18.63 -0.77
C THR A 114 9.08 19.95 0.01
N ARG A 115 10.06 20.00 0.92
CA ARG A 115 10.45 21.25 1.60
C ARG A 115 11.98 21.24 1.79
N GLY A 116 12.68 21.97 0.94
CA GLY A 116 14.14 21.94 0.90
C GLY A 116 14.68 20.53 0.60
N LEU A 117 15.46 19.97 1.50
CA LEU A 117 16.09 18.65 1.36
C LEU A 117 15.24 17.49 1.89
N ILE A 118 13.98 17.74 2.25
CA ILE A 118 13.09 16.71 2.81
C ILE A 118 11.80 16.59 1.99
N TYR A 119 11.16 15.42 2.11
CA TYR A 119 9.81 15.20 1.59
C TYR A 119 8.92 14.49 2.60
N ARG A 120 7.60 14.63 2.41
CA ARG A 120 6.52 13.84 3.00
C ARG A 120 5.77 13.13 1.89
N GLY A 121 5.11 12.03 2.23
CA GLY A 121 4.39 11.27 1.24
C GLY A 121 3.11 10.64 1.74
N ASP A 122 2.15 10.55 0.84
CA ASP A 122 0.86 9.91 1.03
C ASP A 122 0.55 9.01 -0.17
N ILE A 123 -0.19 7.94 0.06
CA ILE A 123 -0.67 7.06 -1.01
C ILE A 123 -2.15 6.75 -0.80
N ILE A 124 -2.88 6.68 -1.90
CA ILE A 124 -4.27 6.21 -1.95
C ILE A 124 -4.30 4.96 -2.82
N THR A 125 -4.86 3.89 -2.27
CA THR A 125 -5.15 2.66 -2.99
C THR A 125 -6.64 2.39 -2.95
N GLU A 126 -7.13 1.58 -3.87
CA GLU A 126 -8.48 1.02 -3.77
C GLU A 126 -8.55 0.04 -2.60
N ALA A 127 -9.65 0.04 -1.86
CA ALA A 127 -9.88 -0.94 -0.82
C ALA A 127 -10.22 -2.30 -1.44
N VAL A 128 -9.66 -3.37 -0.90
CA VAL A 128 -10.08 -4.73 -1.25
C VAL A 128 -11.47 -4.98 -0.65
N THR A 129 -12.45 -5.30 -1.51
CA THR A 129 -13.85 -5.47 -1.10
C THR A 129 -14.00 -6.63 -0.12
N GLY A 130 -14.72 -6.41 0.98
CA GLY A 130 -14.96 -7.42 2.00
C GLY A 130 -13.71 -7.94 2.73
N ALA A 131 -12.57 -7.24 2.59
CA ALA A 131 -11.27 -7.69 3.04
C ALA A 131 -11.23 -8.04 4.52
N LYS A 132 -10.67 -9.23 4.82
CA LYS A 132 -10.26 -9.66 6.16
C LYS A 132 -8.78 -10.03 6.11
N SER A 133 -7.98 -9.47 7.01
CA SER A 133 -6.60 -9.91 7.12
C SER A 133 -6.52 -11.32 7.71
N VAL A 134 -5.42 -12.02 7.42
CA VAL A 134 -5.15 -13.32 8.05
C VAL A 134 -5.19 -13.19 9.57
N LEU A 135 -4.70 -12.06 10.13
CA LEU A 135 -4.82 -11.79 11.57
C LEU A 135 -6.27 -11.72 12.02
N ASP A 136 -7.14 -10.99 11.30
CA ASP A 136 -8.57 -10.85 11.66
C ASP A 136 -9.28 -12.23 11.68
N ILE A 137 -8.89 -13.14 10.78
CA ILE A 137 -9.41 -14.51 10.75
C ILE A 137 -8.88 -15.32 11.96
N LEU A 138 -7.57 -15.27 12.20
CA LEU A 138 -6.92 -16.05 13.26
C LEU A 138 -7.39 -15.67 14.68
N ILE A 139 -7.84 -14.42 14.89
CA ILE A 139 -8.47 -13.99 16.15
C ILE A 139 -9.77 -14.74 16.40
N THR A 140 -10.48 -15.17 15.35
CA THR A 140 -11.80 -15.82 15.47
C THR A 140 -11.75 -17.33 15.34
N ARG A 141 -10.84 -17.86 14.50
CA ARG A 141 -10.67 -19.29 14.22
C ARG A 141 -9.33 -19.57 13.52
N PRO A 142 -8.86 -20.83 13.54
CA PRO A 142 -7.73 -21.23 12.72
C PRO A 142 -8.08 -21.13 11.22
N LEU A 143 -7.03 -21.01 10.38
CA LEU A 143 -7.17 -21.09 8.93
C LEU A 143 -7.52 -22.51 8.50
N SER A 144 -8.39 -22.62 7.52
CA SER A 144 -8.69 -23.91 6.84
C SER A 144 -7.54 -24.32 5.94
N GLN A 145 -7.51 -25.61 5.55
CA GLN A 145 -6.52 -26.12 4.60
C GLN A 145 -6.60 -25.42 3.23
N SER A 146 -7.81 -25.06 2.79
CA SER A 146 -8.00 -24.32 1.54
C SER A 146 -7.45 -22.88 1.62
N GLU A 147 -7.63 -22.20 2.75
CA GLU A 147 -7.06 -20.87 2.98
C GLU A 147 -5.53 -20.89 3.04
N LEU A 148 -4.95 -21.87 3.76
CA LEU A 148 -3.49 -22.07 3.79
C LEU A 148 -2.94 -22.32 2.38
N LYS A 149 -3.61 -23.17 1.59
CA LYS A 149 -3.23 -23.44 0.20
C LYS A 149 -3.33 -22.18 -0.67
N ALA A 150 -4.39 -21.37 -0.53
CA ALA A 150 -4.57 -20.14 -1.28
C ALA A 150 -3.44 -19.12 -0.98
N ILE A 151 -3.06 -18.95 0.29
CA ILE A 151 -1.93 -18.12 0.69
C ILE A 151 -0.62 -18.65 0.06
N ALA A 152 -0.36 -19.96 0.18
CA ALA A 152 0.87 -20.57 -0.35
C ALA A 152 1.01 -20.40 -1.87
N VAL A 153 -0.09 -20.61 -2.61
CA VAL A 153 -0.12 -20.40 -4.07
C VAL A 153 0.17 -18.92 -4.40
N THR A 154 -0.53 -17.98 -3.77
CA THR A 154 -0.32 -16.55 -4.00
C THR A 154 1.12 -16.14 -3.70
N LEU A 155 1.68 -16.53 -2.56
CA LEU A 155 3.07 -16.19 -2.22
C LEU A 155 4.08 -16.81 -3.20
N SER A 156 3.82 -18.04 -3.67
CA SER A 156 4.64 -18.68 -4.70
C SER A 156 4.62 -17.89 -6.00
N GLU A 157 3.46 -17.38 -6.44
CA GLU A 157 3.33 -16.54 -7.64
C GLU A 157 4.16 -15.26 -7.50
N PHE A 158 4.05 -14.56 -6.36
CA PHE A 158 4.85 -13.37 -6.08
C PHE A 158 6.36 -13.68 -6.11
N HIS A 159 6.78 -14.74 -5.45
CA HIS A 159 8.19 -15.17 -5.40
C HIS A 159 8.72 -15.57 -6.77
N ASN A 160 7.92 -16.25 -7.60
CA ASN A 160 8.30 -16.63 -8.96
C ASN A 160 8.51 -15.42 -9.87
N HIS A 161 7.78 -14.31 -9.63
CA HIS A 161 8.00 -13.03 -10.30
C HIS A 161 9.11 -12.18 -9.64
N GLY A 162 9.83 -12.73 -8.67
CA GLY A 162 10.92 -12.03 -7.99
C GLY A 162 10.47 -10.96 -7.01
N VAL A 163 9.20 -10.94 -6.61
CA VAL A 163 8.68 -9.90 -5.71
C VAL A 163 9.15 -10.15 -4.29
N TYR A 164 10.01 -9.27 -3.80
CA TYR A 164 10.43 -9.20 -2.39
C TYR A 164 9.53 -8.25 -1.63
N HIS A 165 8.86 -8.73 -0.59
CA HIS A 165 8.06 -7.92 0.31
C HIS A 165 8.85 -7.62 1.59
N ALA A 166 9.16 -6.36 1.85
CA ALA A 166 10.05 -5.98 2.97
C ALA A 166 9.44 -6.23 4.36
N ASP A 167 8.12 -6.30 4.47
CA ASP A 167 7.39 -6.50 5.73
C ASP A 167 6.24 -7.51 5.56
N LEU A 168 6.53 -8.69 4.98
CA LEU A 168 5.53 -9.74 4.83
C LEU A 168 5.11 -10.27 6.20
N ASN A 169 3.83 -10.11 6.54
CA ASN A 169 3.25 -10.57 7.80
C ASN A 169 1.74 -10.81 7.64
N ILE A 170 1.12 -11.44 8.63
CA ILE A 170 -0.30 -11.84 8.60
C ILE A 170 -1.29 -10.65 8.53
N ASN A 171 -0.89 -9.41 8.83
CA ASN A 171 -1.72 -8.23 8.62
C ASN A 171 -1.74 -7.78 7.16
N ASN A 172 -0.70 -8.12 6.39
CA ASN A 172 -0.49 -7.69 5.02
C ASN A 172 -0.96 -8.73 4.00
N ILE A 173 -1.60 -9.81 4.46
CA ILE A 173 -2.26 -10.83 3.64
C ILE A 173 -3.75 -10.71 3.89
N LEU A 174 -4.54 -10.40 2.85
CA LEU A 174 -5.98 -10.23 2.93
C LEU A 174 -6.69 -11.29 2.10
N PHE A 175 -7.83 -11.73 2.59
CA PHE A 175 -8.84 -12.41 1.78
C PHE A 175 -9.95 -11.43 1.43
N ASP A 176 -10.38 -11.39 0.17
CA ASP A 176 -11.61 -10.70 -0.22
C ASP A 176 -12.85 -11.55 0.09
N ASP A 177 -14.04 -11.04 -0.24
CA ASP A 177 -15.31 -11.73 -0.02
C ASP A 177 -15.49 -12.98 -0.91
N THR A 178 -14.70 -13.15 -1.95
CA THR A 178 -14.67 -14.35 -2.82
C THR A 178 -13.67 -15.41 -2.36
N GLY A 179 -12.84 -15.09 -1.36
CA GLY A 179 -11.76 -15.96 -0.88
C GLY A 179 -10.45 -15.82 -1.66
N LYS A 180 -10.33 -14.81 -2.51
CA LYS A 180 -9.10 -14.49 -3.24
C LYS A 180 -8.10 -13.78 -2.31
N VAL A 181 -6.82 -14.16 -2.42
CA VAL A 181 -5.76 -13.60 -1.58
C VAL A 181 -5.14 -12.38 -2.24
N PHE A 182 -4.99 -11.30 -1.47
CA PHE A 182 -4.31 -10.06 -1.84
C PHE A 182 -3.14 -9.80 -0.89
N ILE A 183 -2.03 -9.29 -1.43
CA ILE A 183 -0.92 -8.79 -0.63
C ILE A 183 -0.95 -7.26 -0.66
N ILE A 184 -0.74 -6.62 0.51
CA ILE A 184 -0.77 -5.17 0.68
C ILE A 184 0.50 -4.65 1.33
N ASP A 185 0.70 -3.33 1.28
CA ASP A 185 1.81 -2.60 1.94
C ASP A 185 3.19 -2.94 1.38
N PHE A 186 3.42 -2.57 0.12
CA PHE A 186 4.71 -2.78 -0.57
C PHE A 186 5.76 -1.71 -0.26
N ASP A 187 5.64 -1.00 0.85
CA ASP A 187 6.68 -0.05 1.26
C ASP A 187 8.03 -0.76 1.37
N ARG A 188 9.02 -0.26 0.64
CA ARG A 188 10.36 -0.88 0.45
C ARG A 188 10.33 -2.26 -0.22
N GLY A 189 9.21 -2.63 -0.85
CA GLY A 189 9.15 -3.80 -1.73
C GLY A 189 9.97 -3.57 -3.00
N GLU A 190 10.41 -4.64 -3.64
CA GLU A 190 11.17 -4.59 -4.89
C GLU A 190 10.99 -5.85 -5.73
N ILE A 191 11.27 -5.77 -7.04
CA ILE A 191 11.40 -6.96 -7.90
C ILE A 191 12.89 -7.22 -8.08
N LYS A 192 13.33 -8.44 -7.73
CA LYS A 192 14.72 -8.89 -7.86
C LYS A 192 14.79 -10.33 -8.37
N GLN A 193 15.98 -10.80 -8.70
CA GLN A 193 16.14 -12.16 -9.16
C GLN A 193 15.62 -13.16 -8.10
N PRO A 194 14.74 -14.11 -8.47
CA PRO A 194 14.29 -15.15 -7.56
C PRO A 194 15.47 -15.93 -6.97
N HIS A 195 15.49 -16.06 -5.67
CA HIS A 195 16.54 -16.82 -4.97
C HIS A 195 16.04 -17.36 -3.64
N ALA A 196 16.28 -18.64 -3.38
CA ALA A 196 15.73 -19.36 -2.24
C ALA A 196 16.05 -18.70 -0.88
N SER A 197 17.21 -18.03 -0.73
CA SER A 197 17.60 -17.41 0.55
C SER A 197 16.61 -16.34 0.99
N TRP A 198 16.33 -15.33 0.14
CA TRP A 198 15.44 -14.26 0.52
C TRP A 198 13.96 -14.68 0.48
N GLN A 199 13.59 -15.65 -0.38
CA GLN A 199 12.23 -16.21 -0.40
C GLN A 199 11.93 -16.93 0.92
N THR A 200 12.88 -17.74 1.42
CA THR A 200 12.76 -18.37 2.74
C THR A 200 12.68 -17.36 3.86
N GLU A 201 13.50 -16.30 3.83
CA GLU A 201 13.45 -15.21 4.81
C GLU A 201 12.09 -14.48 4.81
N ASN A 202 11.50 -14.27 3.63
CA ASN A 202 10.16 -13.69 3.52
C ASN A 202 9.10 -14.56 4.21
N ILE A 203 9.13 -15.88 3.96
CA ILE A 203 8.16 -16.82 4.55
C ILE A 203 8.35 -16.95 6.06
N LYS A 204 9.59 -16.97 6.57
CA LYS A 204 9.88 -17.02 8.02
C LYS A 204 9.25 -15.89 8.82
N ARG A 205 8.90 -14.76 8.18
CA ARG A 205 8.20 -13.63 8.83
C ARG A 205 6.72 -13.93 9.11
N LEU A 206 6.18 -15.01 8.55
CA LEU A 206 4.80 -15.47 8.79
C LEU A 206 4.70 -16.45 9.96
N ALA A 207 5.83 -17.02 10.39
CA ALA A 207 5.91 -17.93 11.55
C ALA A 207 6.12 -17.14 12.83
#